data_d021da77c8b8540b2bfcdcbb2a7e375d
#
_entry.id   d021da77c8b8540b2bfcdcbb2a7e375d
#
_cell.length_a   1.000
_cell.length_b   1.000
_cell.length_c   1.000
_cell.angle_alpha   90.00
_cell.angle_beta   90.00
_cell.angle_gamma   90.00
#
_symmetry.space_group_name_H-M   'P 1'
#
loop_
_entity.id
_entity.type
_entity.pdbx_description
1 polymer ?
#
loop_
_entity_poly.entity_id
_entity_poly.type
_entity_poly.pdbx_seq_one_letter_code
_entity_poly.pdbx_strand_id
1 'polypeptide(L)' 'MIKVIGVRFRRAGKVYYFNPLDMDITTGMHVIVETARGVEYGYVVLGVKDMDEEKVFQPLKPVIRIATP' A
#
# COMPACT_ATOMS: atom_id res chain seq x y z
N MET A 1 -3.96 -4.16 16.36
CA MET A 1 -3.93 -3.24 15.20
C MET A 1 -2.70 -3.49 14.36
N ILE A 2 -2.84 -3.32 13.07
CA ILE A 2 -1.74 -3.49 12.14
C ILE A 2 -1.51 -2.19 11.39
N LYS A 3 -0.29 -2.01 10.92
CA LYS A 3 0.05 -0.84 10.12
C LYS A 3 -0.24 -1.13 8.66
N VAL A 4 -0.88 -0.18 8.00
CA VAL A 4 -1.24 -0.29 6.59
C VAL A 4 -0.97 1.04 5.89
N ILE A 5 -0.85 0.96 4.57
CA ILE A 5 -0.93 2.14 3.71
C ILE A 5 -2.04 1.92 2.71
N GLY A 6 -2.63 3.00 2.24
CA GLY A 6 -3.64 2.94 1.19
C GLY A 6 -3.03 3.37 -0.13
N VAL A 7 -3.19 2.53 -1.13
CA VAL A 7 -2.59 2.74 -2.46
C VAL A 7 -3.69 2.72 -3.51
N ARG A 8 -3.61 3.66 -4.43
CA ARG A 8 -4.51 3.72 -5.58
C ARG A 8 -3.70 3.46 -6.85
N PHE A 9 -4.25 2.60 -7.69
CA PHE A 9 -3.66 2.33 -8.99
C PHE A 9 -4.37 3.16 -10.04
N ARG A 10 -3.65 3.48 -11.11
CA ARG A 10 -4.13 4.37 -12.14
C ARG A 10 -5.49 3.96 -12.73
N ARG A 11 -5.72 2.65 -12.84
CA ARG A 11 -6.91 2.10 -13.48
C ARG A 11 -8.06 1.83 -12.54
N ALA A 12 -7.81 1.88 -11.25
CA ALA A 12 -8.82 1.52 -10.26
C ALA A 12 -9.15 2.72 -9.41
N GLY A 13 -10.43 2.99 -9.26
CA GLY A 13 -10.87 4.05 -8.37
C GLY A 13 -10.85 3.65 -6.91
N LYS A 14 -10.50 2.41 -6.62
CA LYS A 14 -10.48 1.90 -5.25
C LYS A 14 -9.12 2.06 -4.60
N VAL A 15 -9.15 2.16 -3.27
CA VAL A 15 -7.94 2.15 -2.47
C VAL A 15 -7.70 0.74 -1.98
N TYR A 16 -6.49 0.26 -2.16
CA TYR A 16 -6.07 -1.06 -1.69
C TYR A 16 -5.06 -0.89 -0.58
N TYR A 17 -5.11 -1.78 0.42
CA TYR A 17 -4.23 -1.70 1.57
C TYR A 17 -3.07 -2.66 1.44
N PHE A 18 -1.89 -2.18 1.83
CA PHE A 18 -0.65 -2.97 1.79
C PHE A 18 0.10 -2.81 3.09
N ASN A 19 0.99 -3.75 3.35
CA ASN A 19 1.85 -3.72 4.51
C ASN A 19 3.08 -2.85 4.21
N PRO A 20 3.26 -1.73 4.92
CA PRO A 20 4.38 -0.84 4.65
C PRO A 20 5.71 -1.37 5.19
N LEU A 21 5.70 -2.45 5.96
CA LEU A 21 6.89 -2.98 6.64
C LEU A 21 7.50 -1.88 7.52
N ASP A 22 8.80 -1.67 7.42
CA ASP A 22 9.48 -0.64 8.22
C ASP A 22 9.71 0.65 7.44
N MET A 23 9.08 0.79 6.30
CA MET A 23 9.29 1.96 5.44
C MET A 23 8.51 3.16 5.92
N ASP A 24 9.13 4.33 5.85
CA ASP A 24 8.46 5.60 6.14
C ASP A 24 7.72 6.07 4.90
N ILE A 25 6.50 5.61 4.75
CA ILE A 25 5.69 5.92 3.58
C ILE A 25 4.65 6.97 3.95
N THR A 26 4.62 8.06 3.20
CA THR A 26 3.67 9.14 3.44
C THR A 26 2.78 9.34 2.22
N THR A 27 1.65 10.00 2.45
CA THR A 27 0.73 10.36 1.38
C THR A 27 1.46 11.18 0.31
N GLY A 28 1.24 10.85 -0.93
CA GLY A 28 1.88 11.52 -2.05
C GLY A 28 3.06 10.77 -2.64
N MET A 29 3.59 9.81 -1.92
CA MET A 29 4.67 8.96 -2.44
C MET A 29 4.12 7.94 -3.41
N HIS A 30 5.03 7.35 -4.18
CA HIS A 30 4.70 6.22 -5.04
C HIS A 30 5.45 4.99 -4.52
N VAL A 31 4.84 3.84 -4.68
CA VAL A 31 5.40 2.58 -4.20
C VAL A 31 5.30 1.53 -5.27
N ILE A 32 6.17 0.55 -5.17
CA ILE A 32 6.13 -0.64 -6.02
C ILE A 32 5.58 -1.77 -5.15
N VAL A 33 4.52 -2.39 -5.63
CA VAL A 33 3.85 -3.48 -4.92
C VAL A 33 3.65 -4.65 -5.85
N GLU A 34 3.47 -5.82 -5.27
CA GLU A 34 3.14 -7.01 -6.03
C GLU A 34 1.65 -7.30 -5.89
N THR A 35 0.99 -7.53 -7.02
CA THR A 35 -0.43 -7.86 -7.06
C THR A 35 -0.62 -9.16 -7.84
N ALA A 36 -1.86 -9.60 -7.96
CA ALA A 36 -2.17 -10.78 -8.75
C ALA A 36 -1.77 -10.63 -10.23
N ARG A 37 -1.61 -9.39 -10.68
CA ARG A 37 -1.17 -9.09 -12.05
C ARG A 37 0.33 -8.99 -12.20
N GLY A 38 1.05 -9.08 -11.08
CA GLY A 38 2.49 -8.91 -11.05
C GLY A 38 2.87 -7.64 -10.32
N VAL A 39 4.04 -7.11 -10.63
CA VAL A 39 4.56 -5.90 -9.98
C VAL A 39 3.89 -4.66 -10.57
N GLU A 40 3.38 -3.80 -9.72
CA GLU A 40 2.69 -2.59 -10.15
C GLU A 40 3.17 -1.37 -9.37
N TYR A 41 3.04 -0.22 -10.01
CA TYR A 41 3.38 1.08 -9.49
C TYR A 41 2.09 1.73 -8.97
N GLY A 42 2.09 2.16 -7.73
CA GLY A 42 0.90 2.72 -7.11
C GLY A 42 1.16 4.06 -6.44
N TYR A 43 0.11 4.84 -6.29
CA TYR A 43 0.15 6.14 -5.63
C TYR A 43 -0.39 6.00 -4.21
N VAL A 44 0.36 6.48 -3.23
CA VAL A 44 -0.05 6.40 -1.82
C VAL A 44 -1.02 7.53 -1.52
N VAL A 45 -2.28 7.16 -1.29
CA VAL A 45 -3.33 8.12 -0.93
C VAL A 45 -3.52 8.20 0.58
N LEU A 46 -3.02 7.22 1.30
CA LEU A 46 -3.09 7.16 2.75
C LEU A 46 -1.76 6.64 3.28
N GLY A 47 -1.02 7.50 3.98
CA GLY A 47 0.26 7.12 4.57
C GLY A 47 0.07 6.10 5.69
N VAL A 48 1.16 5.70 6.31
CA VAL A 48 1.14 4.65 7.33
C VAL A 48 0.15 5.00 8.44
N LYS A 49 -0.73 4.06 8.72
CA LYS A 49 -1.76 4.24 9.70
C LYS A 49 -2.07 2.90 10.38
N ASP A 50 -2.47 2.95 11.62
CA ASP A 50 -2.93 1.75 12.33
C ASP A 50 -4.37 1.47 11.94
N MET A 51 -4.67 0.21 11.70
CA MET A 51 -6.01 -0.20 11.33
C MET A 51 -6.34 -1.52 12.01
N ASP A 52 -7.61 -1.69 12.32
CA ASP A 52 -8.12 -2.90 12.93
C ASP A 52 -7.96 -4.05 11.93
N GLU A 53 -7.39 -5.15 12.40
CA GLU A 53 -7.17 -6.33 11.57
C GLU A 53 -8.43 -6.86 10.92
N GLU A 54 -9.56 -6.67 11.58
CA GLU A 54 -10.85 -7.14 11.06
C GLU A 54 -11.32 -6.35 9.86
N LYS A 55 -10.77 -5.16 9.64
CA LYS A 55 -11.20 -4.27 8.56
C LYS A 55 -10.37 -4.40 7.31
N VAL A 56 -9.35 -5.25 7.32
CA VAL A 56 -8.50 -5.46 6.15
C VAL A 56 -8.43 -6.93 5.82
N PHE A 57 -8.23 -7.22 4.55
CA PHE A 57 -8.04 -8.61 4.12
C PHE A 57 -6.64 -9.07 4.51
N GLN A 58 -6.58 -10.22 5.14
CA GLN A 58 -5.34 -10.83 5.56
C GLN A 58 -5.02 -12.02 4.67
N PRO A 59 -3.76 -12.31 4.43
CA PRO A 59 -2.60 -11.49 4.80
C PRO A 59 -2.43 -10.30 3.85
N LEU A 60 -1.96 -9.20 4.40
CA LEU A 60 -1.62 -8.04 3.57
C LEU A 60 -0.36 -8.32 2.77
N LYS A 61 -0.39 -7.96 1.52
CA LYS A 61 0.82 -8.05 0.70
C LYS A 61 1.76 -6.91 1.07
N PRO A 62 3.06 -7.17 1.09
CA PRO A 62 4.02 -6.12 1.47
C PRO A 62 4.32 -5.19 0.30
N VAL A 63 4.73 -3.99 0.64
CA VAL A 63 5.32 -3.07 -0.33
C VAL A 63 6.72 -3.59 -0.65
N ILE A 64 7.07 -3.63 -1.94
CA ILE A 64 8.39 -4.07 -2.36
C ILE A 64 9.41 -2.98 -2.05
N ARG A 65 9.12 -1.75 -2.46
CA ARG A 65 9.96 -0.60 -2.18
C ARG A 65 9.22 0.70 -2.49
N ILE A 66 9.76 1.79 -1.98
CA ILE A 66 9.29 3.11 -2.36
C ILE A 66 9.86 3.40 -3.74
N ALA A 67 9.01 3.85 -4.64
CA ALA A 67 9.45 4.20 -5.98
C ALA A 67 10.16 5.55 -5.94
N THR A 68 11.34 5.62 -6.55
CA THR A 68 12.06 6.87 -6.69
C THR A 68 11.79 7.45 -8.07
N PRO A 69 11.75 8.77 -8.19
CA PRO A 69 11.55 9.40 -9.49
C PRO A 69 12.72 9.16 -10.42
#